data_e61e725fbf00efddefe43cdb4b126edd
#
_entry.id   e61e725fbf00efddefe43cdb4b126edd
#
_cell.length_a   1.000
_cell.length_b   1.000
_cell.length_c   1.000
_cell.angle_alpha   90.00
_cell.angle_beta   90.00
_cell.angle_gamma   90.00
#
_symmetry.space_group_name_H-M   'P 1'
#
loop_
_entity.id
_entity.type
_entity.pdbx_description
1 polymer ?
#
loop_
_entity_poly.entity_id
_entity_poly.type
_entity_poly.pdbx_seq_one_letter_code
_entity_poly.pdbx_strand_id
1 'polypeptide(L)'
;MSLIVDIHRALGSFRLDVSFEAENGVTCLLGASGCGKSFTLKCIAGIEKPDSGHIELDGAVLYDSEKHINLPPQKRQVGYLFQNYALFPNMTVRQNILCGLHREKNRAEKERKLAEMLKLMQLEGLENHKPAQLSGGQQQRVALARIMVNEPRLLMLDEPFSALDAHLRDSLKIELRDMLQRFGHEVLMVTHSREEAYNMSSRIAVMDQGRLLTIKDTKDLFADPGSIPAAVLTGCKNIVPARKVGDREVEVPDWGIRLQTAQEVRDGLAAIGIRAHYFNTQTRQNRFPVSYVEEMEEPFELILQFRYAGQTADSPPIWWRLSKEKRPGEFPEALGISPANILLLYE
;
A
#
# COMPACT_ATOMS: atom_id res chain seq x y z
N MET A 1 3.15 8.11 -19.55
CA MET A 1 4.50 7.98 -18.96
C MET A 1 4.62 6.59 -18.44
N SER A 2 5.79 5.95 -18.62
CA SER A 2 6.00 4.57 -18.18
C SER A 2 7.29 4.45 -17.37
N LEU A 3 7.21 3.75 -16.25
CA LEU A 3 8.35 3.31 -15.47
C LEU A 3 8.48 1.80 -15.63
N ILE A 4 9.61 1.33 -16.12
CA ILE A 4 9.95 -0.09 -16.23
C ILE A 4 11.06 -0.37 -15.21
N VAL A 5 10.82 -1.35 -14.36
CA VAL A 5 11.75 -1.79 -13.32
C VAL A 5 11.91 -3.29 -13.40
N ASP A 6 13.14 -3.73 -13.55
CA ASP A 6 13.55 -5.13 -13.46
C ASP A 6 14.90 -5.16 -12.74
N ILE A 7 14.91 -5.49 -11.46
CA ILE A 7 16.09 -5.38 -10.61
C ILE A 7 16.29 -6.58 -9.71
N HIS A 8 17.55 -6.97 -9.57
CA HIS A 8 17.97 -8.04 -8.67
C HIS A 8 19.06 -7.53 -7.72
N ARG A 9 18.95 -7.86 -6.45
CA ARG A 9 19.95 -7.52 -5.45
C ARG A 9 20.02 -8.57 -4.34
N ALA A 10 21.21 -8.99 -3.99
CA ALA A 10 21.49 -9.86 -2.84
C ALA A 10 22.05 -9.03 -1.66
N LEU A 11 21.41 -9.15 -0.49
CA LEU A 11 21.78 -8.48 0.74
C LEU A 11 21.87 -9.52 1.88
N GLY A 12 23.00 -10.20 2.00
CA GLY A 12 23.15 -11.33 2.92
C GLY A 12 22.19 -12.46 2.57
N SER A 13 21.28 -12.81 3.48
CA SER A 13 20.22 -13.81 3.26
C SER A 13 19.00 -13.28 2.51
N PHE A 14 18.83 -11.95 2.44
CA PHE A 14 17.72 -11.32 1.73
C PHE A 14 18.04 -11.18 0.24
N ARG A 15 17.05 -11.50 -0.59
CA ARG A 15 17.14 -11.33 -2.05
C ARG A 15 15.99 -10.45 -2.53
N LEU A 16 16.32 -9.35 -3.19
CA LEU A 16 15.36 -8.56 -3.93
C LEU A 16 15.31 -9.03 -5.37
N ASP A 17 14.11 -9.34 -5.84
CA ASP A 17 13.82 -9.80 -7.21
C ASP A 17 12.48 -9.17 -7.60
N VAL A 18 12.53 -8.01 -8.27
CA VAL A 18 11.35 -7.16 -8.50
C VAL A 18 11.31 -6.74 -9.96
N SER A 19 10.24 -7.14 -10.65
CA SER A 19 9.97 -6.75 -12.03
C SER A 19 8.53 -6.24 -12.14
N PHE A 20 8.36 -4.99 -12.63
CA PHE A 20 7.05 -4.40 -12.87
C PHE A 20 7.12 -3.21 -13.84
N GLU A 21 5.94 -2.89 -14.38
CA GLU A 21 5.68 -1.68 -15.13
C GLU A 21 4.63 -0.82 -14.42
N ALA A 22 4.88 0.48 -14.33
CA ALA A 22 3.93 1.45 -13.80
C ALA A 22 3.63 2.52 -14.86
N GLU A 23 2.36 2.85 -15.01
CA GLU A 23 1.86 3.79 -16.00
C GLU A 23 0.85 4.76 -15.38
N ASN A 24 1.04 6.03 -15.63
CA ASN A 24 0.13 7.14 -15.31
C ASN A 24 -0.74 6.99 -14.05
N GLY A 25 -0.37 7.70 -13.01
CA GLY A 25 -1.13 7.75 -11.76
C GLY A 25 -0.32 7.34 -10.56
N VAL A 26 -0.98 6.87 -9.51
CA VAL A 26 -0.33 6.44 -8.28
C VAL A 26 -0.27 4.92 -8.23
N THR A 27 0.92 4.36 -8.36
CA THR A 27 1.19 2.94 -8.11
C THR A 27 1.75 2.77 -6.71
N CYS A 28 1.13 1.90 -5.89
CA CYS A 28 1.55 1.64 -4.52
C CYS A 28 2.26 0.29 -4.40
N LEU A 29 3.46 0.27 -3.82
CA LEU A 29 4.09 -0.96 -3.35
C LEU A 29 3.59 -1.24 -1.93
N LEU A 30 2.74 -2.25 -1.77
CA LEU A 30 2.17 -2.69 -0.49
C LEU A 30 2.85 -3.97 -0.01
N GLY A 31 3.28 -4.02 1.24
CA GLY A 31 3.90 -5.20 1.81
C GLY A 31 4.33 -5.01 3.26
N ALA A 32 4.70 -6.08 3.93
CA ALA A 32 5.19 -6.05 5.30
C ALA A 32 6.50 -5.23 5.44
N SER A 33 6.81 -4.78 6.66
CA SER A 33 8.08 -4.13 6.93
C SER A 33 9.25 -5.07 6.60
N GLY A 34 10.29 -4.53 5.95
CA GLY A 34 11.46 -5.32 5.57
C GLY A 34 11.34 -6.13 4.27
N CYS A 35 10.19 -6.13 3.58
CA CYS A 35 10.03 -6.90 2.33
C CYS A 35 10.72 -6.28 1.10
N GLY A 36 11.44 -5.14 1.21
CA GLY A 36 12.24 -4.57 0.13
C GLY A 36 11.69 -3.32 -0.54
N LYS A 37 10.51 -2.81 -0.16
CA LYS A 37 9.83 -1.65 -0.80
C LYS A 37 10.72 -0.39 -0.89
N SER A 38 11.18 0.11 0.25
CA SER A 38 12.05 1.31 0.29
C SER A 38 13.37 1.09 -0.43
N PHE A 39 13.88 -0.15 -0.43
CA PHE A 39 15.10 -0.48 -1.16
C PHE A 39 14.87 -0.41 -2.67
N THR A 40 13.73 -0.88 -3.17
CA THR A 40 13.32 -0.73 -4.57
C THR A 40 13.27 0.74 -4.98
N LEU A 41 12.66 1.61 -4.17
CA LEU A 41 12.64 3.06 -4.44
C LEU A 41 14.05 3.64 -4.50
N LYS A 42 14.92 3.26 -3.55
CA LYS A 42 16.33 3.73 -3.53
C LYS A 42 17.11 3.28 -4.76
N CYS A 43 16.85 2.08 -5.28
CA CYS A 43 17.44 1.62 -6.55
C CYS A 43 16.96 2.46 -7.73
N ILE A 44 15.66 2.76 -7.81
CA ILE A 44 15.10 3.63 -8.86
C ILE A 44 15.68 5.05 -8.76
N ALA A 45 15.83 5.57 -7.55
CA ALA A 45 16.43 6.88 -7.31
C ALA A 45 17.93 6.95 -7.62
N GLY A 46 18.62 5.80 -7.71
CA GLY A 46 20.07 5.71 -7.87
C GLY A 46 20.85 5.98 -6.59
N ILE A 47 20.20 5.93 -5.45
CA ILE A 47 20.80 6.01 -4.11
C ILE A 47 21.50 4.68 -3.79
N GLU A 48 20.82 3.57 -4.15
CA GLU A 48 21.36 2.22 -4.07
C GLU A 48 21.56 1.66 -5.48
N LYS A 49 22.55 0.79 -5.64
CA LYS A 49 22.84 0.16 -6.93
C LYS A 49 22.35 -1.29 -6.90
N PRO A 50 21.47 -1.72 -7.83
CA PRO A 50 21.18 -3.15 -8.03
C PRO A 50 22.42 -3.95 -8.41
N ASP A 51 22.41 -5.27 -8.20
CA ASP A 51 23.47 -6.14 -8.70
C ASP A 51 23.33 -6.37 -10.21
N SER A 52 22.09 -6.54 -10.67
CA SER A 52 21.78 -6.66 -12.11
C SER A 52 20.37 -6.14 -12.39
N GLY A 53 20.07 -5.97 -13.69
CA GLY A 53 18.74 -5.62 -14.17
C GLY A 53 18.71 -4.33 -14.98
N HIS A 54 17.52 -3.78 -15.13
CA HIS A 54 17.20 -2.63 -15.96
C HIS A 54 16.19 -1.69 -15.28
N ILE A 55 16.39 -0.38 -15.39
CA ILE A 55 15.43 0.65 -14.95
C ILE A 55 15.33 1.69 -16.06
N GLU A 56 14.11 1.92 -16.52
CA GLU A 56 13.81 2.89 -17.58
C GLU A 56 12.64 3.79 -17.17
N LEU A 57 12.74 5.08 -17.44
CA LEU A 57 11.69 6.07 -17.24
C LEU A 57 11.46 6.84 -18.54
N ASP A 58 10.25 6.74 -19.11
CA ASP A 58 9.85 7.41 -20.35
C ASP A 58 10.85 7.21 -21.51
N GLY A 59 11.33 6.00 -21.72
CA GLY A 59 12.33 5.66 -22.75
C GLY A 59 13.78 6.04 -22.40
N ALA A 60 14.00 6.69 -21.24
CA ALA A 60 15.33 7.03 -20.76
C ALA A 60 15.85 5.93 -19.81
N VAL A 61 16.92 5.25 -20.19
CA VAL A 61 17.56 4.22 -19.36
C VAL A 61 18.29 4.88 -18.19
N LEU A 62 17.86 4.58 -16.97
CA LEU A 62 18.44 5.08 -15.72
C LEU A 62 19.52 4.14 -15.18
N TYR A 63 19.29 2.84 -15.34
CA TYR A 63 20.21 1.78 -14.97
C TYR A 63 20.08 0.61 -15.95
N ASP A 64 21.22 0.05 -16.34
CA ASP A 64 21.27 -1.17 -17.14
C ASP A 64 22.62 -1.88 -16.87
N SER A 65 22.54 -3.07 -16.30
CA SER A 65 23.74 -3.83 -15.91
C SER A 65 24.54 -4.34 -17.12
N GLU A 66 23.87 -4.71 -18.21
CA GLU A 66 24.52 -5.24 -19.41
C GLU A 66 25.20 -4.12 -20.21
N LYS A 67 24.56 -2.96 -20.32
CA LYS A 67 25.11 -1.78 -21.02
C LYS A 67 26.01 -0.94 -20.13
N HIS A 68 26.24 -1.35 -18.88
CA HIS A 68 27.03 -0.60 -17.88
C HIS A 68 26.55 0.85 -17.66
N ILE A 69 25.23 1.08 -17.77
CA ILE A 69 24.61 2.37 -17.52
C ILE A 69 24.19 2.44 -16.04
N ASN A 70 24.63 3.49 -15.34
CA ASN A 70 24.13 3.81 -14.00
C ASN A 70 24.16 5.32 -13.81
N LEU A 71 23.02 5.97 -14.09
CA LEU A 71 22.91 7.41 -13.92
C LEU A 71 22.92 7.76 -12.43
N PRO A 72 23.71 8.76 -12.00
CA PRO A 72 23.67 9.25 -10.64
C PRO A 72 22.31 9.91 -10.34
N PRO A 73 21.86 9.97 -9.06
CA PRO A 73 20.55 10.49 -8.67
C PRO A 73 20.20 11.84 -9.30
N GLN A 74 21.18 12.75 -9.38
CA GLN A 74 20.99 14.11 -9.91
C GLN A 74 20.62 14.14 -11.40
N LYS A 75 20.86 13.08 -12.15
CA LYS A 75 20.54 12.97 -13.58
C LYS A 75 19.26 12.21 -13.88
N ARG A 76 18.66 11.54 -12.88
CA ARG A 76 17.47 10.68 -13.07
C ARG A 76 16.16 11.45 -13.20
N GLN A 77 16.12 12.73 -12.85
CA GLN A 77 14.91 13.57 -12.86
C GLN A 77 13.76 12.98 -12.03
N VAL A 78 14.08 12.36 -10.91
CA VAL A 78 13.15 11.76 -9.97
C VAL A 78 13.09 12.58 -8.68
N GLY A 79 11.91 12.67 -8.09
CA GLY A 79 11.70 13.24 -6.76
C GLY A 79 11.56 12.14 -5.74
N TYR A 80 12.26 12.24 -4.61
CA TYR A 80 12.22 11.24 -3.54
C TYR A 80 11.86 11.90 -2.21
N LEU A 81 10.69 11.55 -1.65
CA LEU A 81 10.31 11.90 -0.29
C LEU A 81 10.74 10.78 0.65
N PHE A 82 11.70 11.08 1.53
CA PHE A 82 12.14 10.17 2.58
C PHE A 82 11.13 10.11 3.72
N GLN A 83 11.07 8.99 4.43
CA GLN A 83 10.21 8.75 5.58
C GLN A 83 10.34 9.84 6.68
N ASN A 84 11.54 10.38 6.90
CA ASN A 84 11.82 11.45 7.85
C ASN A 84 11.91 12.84 7.21
N TYR A 85 11.34 12.99 5.98
CA TYR A 85 11.32 14.23 5.17
C TYR A 85 12.70 14.79 4.81
N ALA A 86 13.76 14.41 5.49
CA ALA A 86 15.16 14.82 5.29
C ALA A 86 15.31 16.34 5.02
N LEU A 87 14.60 17.18 5.80
CA LEU A 87 14.78 18.63 5.75
C LEU A 87 16.14 19.03 6.31
N PHE A 88 16.72 20.07 5.73
CA PHE A 88 17.94 20.67 6.27
C PHE A 88 17.60 21.47 7.55
N PRO A 89 17.99 21.02 8.74
CA PRO A 89 17.47 21.54 10.02
C PRO A 89 17.86 23.00 10.29
N ASN A 90 19.00 23.43 9.76
CA ASN A 90 19.54 24.77 9.94
C ASN A 90 19.07 25.77 8.87
N MET A 91 18.37 25.30 7.84
CA MET A 91 17.84 26.13 6.76
C MET A 91 16.39 26.48 7.03
N THR A 92 15.98 27.67 6.60
CA THR A 92 14.57 28.09 6.62
C THR A 92 13.74 27.33 5.58
N VAL A 93 12.41 27.44 5.63
CA VAL A 93 11.48 26.93 4.60
C VAL A 93 11.92 27.40 3.20
N ARG A 94 12.11 28.72 3.05
CA ARG A 94 12.61 29.33 1.81
C ARG A 94 13.90 28.66 1.31
N GLN A 95 14.89 28.52 2.19
CA GLN A 95 16.17 27.92 1.84
C GLN A 95 16.06 26.46 1.47
N ASN A 96 15.23 25.68 2.21
CA ASN A 96 14.96 24.28 1.88
C ASN A 96 14.37 24.11 0.48
N ILE A 97 13.36 24.93 0.12
CA ILE A 97 12.74 24.87 -1.20
C ILE A 97 13.71 25.29 -2.30
N LEU A 98 14.46 26.36 -2.09
CA LEU A 98 15.47 26.88 -3.05
C LEU A 98 16.59 25.87 -3.34
N CYS A 99 16.90 24.94 -2.41
CA CYS A 99 17.83 23.84 -2.68
C CYS A 99 17.38 22.97 -3.86
N GLY A 100 16.08 22.78 -4.07
CA GLY A 100 15.54 22.08 -5.25
C GLY A 100 15.86 22.78 -6.57
N LEU A 101 16.05 24.10 -6.55
CA LEU A 101 16.37 24.94 -7.73
C LEU A 101 17.87 25.18 -7.91
N HIS A 102 18.74 24.28 -7.47
CA HIS A 102 20.20 24.47 -7.55
C HIS A 102 20.72 24.64 -9.00
N ARG A 103 20.01 24.08 -9.99
CA ARG A 103 20.36 24.18 -11.43
C ARG A 103 19.87 25.47 -12.10
N GLU A 104 18.82 26.09 -11.56
CA GLU A 104 18.30 27.36 -12.08
C GLU A 104 19.29 28.50 -11.75
N LYS A 105 19.70 29.23 -12.75
CA LYS A 105 20.65 30.35 -12.60
C LYS A 105 19.94 31.73 -12.54
N ASN A 106 18.73 31.81 -13.10
CA ASN A 106 17.97 33.04 -13.11
C ASN A 106 17.33 33.31 -11.75
N ARG A 107 17.75 34.36 -11.08
CA ARG A 107 17.25 34.73 -9.76
C ARG A 107 15.77 35.07 -9.76
N ALA A 108 15.27 35.78 -10.77
CA ALA A 108 13.86 36.13 -10.87
C ALA A 108 12.99 34.87 -11.04
N GLU A 109 13.46 33.90 -11.83
CA GLU A 109 12.77 32.62 -12.02
C GLU A 109 12.76 31.77 -10.74
N LYS A 110 13.87 31.76 -9.97
CA LYS A 110 13.89 31.12 -8.64
C LYS A 110 12.84 31.70 -7.70
N GLU A 111 12.74 33.04 -7.65
CA GLU A 111 11.77 33.72 -6.80
C GLU A 111 10.33 33.42 -7.24
N ARG A 112 10.07 33.42 -8.54
CA ARG A 112 8.75 33.10 -9.10
C ARG A 112 8.34 31.67 -8.72
N LYS A 113 9.19 30.66 -9.00
CA LYS A 113 8.92 29.26 -8.68
C LYS A 113 8.78 29.03 -7.17
N LEU A 114 9.57 29.72 -6.35
CA LEU A 114 9.44 29.68 -4.90
C LEU A 114 8.07 30.19 -4.45
N ALA A 115 7.64 31.36 -4.94
CA ALA A 115 6.35 31.95 -4.56
C ALA A 115 5.18 31.05 -4.97
N GLU A 116 5.24 30.44 -6.16
CA GLU A 116 4.26 29.47 -6.63
C GLU A 116 4.20 28.23 -5.73
N MET A 117 5.36 27.68 -5.32
CA MET A 117 5.42 26.54 -4.41
C MET A 117 4.91 26.87 -3.01
N LEU A 118 5.27 28.02 -2.47
CA LEU A 118 4.77 28.47 -1.16
C LEU A 118 3.24 28.55 -1.15
N LYS A 119 2.66 29.12 -2.20
CA LYS A 119 1.21 29.21 -2.36
C LYS A 119 0.57 27.84 -2.56
N LEU A 120 1.12 27.01 -3.47
CA LEU A 120 0.60 25.68 -3.76
C LEU A 120 0.58 24.79 -2.52
N MET A 121 1.63 24.88 -1.70
CA MET A 121 1.80 24.08 -0.48
C MET A 121 1.26 24.75 0.78
N GLN A 122 0.58 25.90 0.64
CA GLN A 122 0.03 26.65 1.78
C GLN A 122 1.09 26.94 2.88
N LEU A 123 2.26 27.42 2.44
CA LEU A 123 3.41 27.74 3.31
C LEU A 123 3.68 29.24 3.38
N GLU A 124 2.78 30.08 2.83
CA GLU A 124 2.88 31.53 2.87
C GLU A 124 2.92 32.01 4.34
N GLY A 125 3.83 32.94 4.63
CA GLY A 125 4.09 33.43 5.99
C GLY A 125 5.03 32.55 6.84
N LEU A 126 5.43 31.39 6.35
CA LEU A 126 6.35 30.47 7.05
C LEU A 126 7.76 30.45 6.46
N GLU A 127 8.05 31.34 5.50
CA GLU A 127 9.28 31.34 4.68
C GLU A 127 10.55 31.39 5.53
N ASN A 128 10.51 32.10 6.64
CA ASN A 128 11.64 32.32 7.53
C ASN A 128 11.72 31.31 8.70
N HIS A 129 10.71 30.42 8.84
CA HIS A 129 10.73 29.40 9.89
C HIS A 129 11.73 28.28 9.56
N LYS A 130 12.33 27.72 10.60
CA LYS A 130 13.16 26.50 10.51
C LYS A 130 12.31 25.26 10.75
N PRO A 131 12.74 24.07 10.30
CA PRO A 131 11.99 22.82 10.49
C PRO A 131 11.51 22.57 11.92
N ALA A 132 12.33 22.87 12.93
CA ALA A 132 11.96 22.70 14.34
C ALA A 132 10.78 23.59 14.81
N GLN A 133 10.40 24.60 14.05
CA GLN A 133 9.31 25.51 14.34
C GLN A 133 8.02 25.15 13.59
N LEU A 134 8.04 24.04 12.82
CA LEU A 134 6.95 23.60 11.97
C LEU A 134 6.29 22.34 12.55
N SER A 135 4.97 22.22 12.34
CA SER A 135 4.28 20.95 12.58
C SER A 135 4.77 19.86 11.60
N GLY A 136 4.54 18.58 11.92
CA GLY A 136 4.91 17.46 11.04
C GLY A 136 4.32 17.60 9.63
N GLY A 137 3.07 18.02 9.51
CA GLY A 137 2.44 18.27 8.20
C GLY A 137 3.05 19.44 7.45
N GLN A 138 3.43 20.52 8.13
CA GLN A 138 4.16 21.63 7.51
C GLN A 138 5.54 21.17 7.04
N GLN A 139 6.26 20.37 7.82
CA GLN A 139 7.54 19.80 7.41
C GLN A 139 7.40 18.93 6.16
N GLN A 140 6.37 18.09 6.09
CA GLN A 140 6.06 17.28 4.90
C GLN A 140 5.82 18.17 3.69
N ARG A 141 4.99 19.22 3.81
CA ARG A 141 4.70 20.16 2.72
C ARG A 141 5.98 20.88 2.25
N VAL A 142 6.88 21.26 3.14
CA VAL A 142 8.18 21.84 2.77
C VAL A 142 9.04 20.84 2.00
N ALA A 143 9.08 19.57 2.43
CA ALA A 143 9.84 18.54 1.74
C ALA A 143 9.27 18.27 0.33
N LEU A 144 7.96 18.20 0.19
CA LEU A 144 7.29 18.08 -1.10
C LEU A 144 7.54 19.31 -1.99
N ALA A 145 7.44 20.52 -1.45
CA ALA A 145 7.77 21.75 -2.17
C ALA A 145 9.19 21.74 -2.73
N ARG A 146 10.17 21.31 -1.90
CA ARG A 146 11.58 21.17 -2.30
C ARG A 146 11.77 20.19 -3.46
N ILE A 147 11.00 19.12 -3.48
CA ILE A 147 11.06 18.10 -4.53
C ILE A 147 10.37 18.60 -5.79
N MET A 148 9.15 19.12 -5.67
CA MET A 148 8.28 19.46 -6.80
C MET A 148 8.73 20.72 -7.54
N VAL A 149 9.42 21.66 -6.88
CA VAL A 149 9.96 22.86 -7.51
C VAL A 149 10.95 22.55 -8.64
N ASN A 150 11.54 21.35 -8.65
CA ASN A 150 12.43 20.86 -9.71
C ASN A 150 11.68 20.11 -10.84
N GLU A 151 10.34 20.06 -10.80
CA GLU A 151 9.49 19.44 -11.82
C GLU A 151 9.94 18.01 -12.18
N PRO A 152 9.97 17.06 -11.21
CA PRO A 152 10.42 15.70 -11.46
C PRO A 152 9.42 14.97 -12.37
N ARG A 153 9.91 14.03 -13.20
CA ARG A 153 9.07 13.15 -14.03
C ARG A 153 8.44 12.01 -13.26
N LEU A 154 9.09 11.57 -12.18
CA LEU A 154 8.61 10.53 -11.28
C LEU A 154 8.69 11.04 -9.84
N LEU A 155 7.59 10.95 -9.09
CA LEU A 155 7.57 11.25 -7.67
C LEU A 155 7.54 9.94 -6.87
N MET A 156 8.49 9.75 -5.96
CA MET A 156 8.57 8.59 -5.09
C MET A 156 8.34 8.99 -3.64
N LEU A 157 7.38 8.33 -2.98
CA LEU A 157 6.96 8.60 -1.62
C LEU A 157 7.23 7.37 -0.74
N ASP A 158 8.20 7.49 0.16
CA ASP A 158 8.58 6.41 1.07
C ASP A 158 7.89 6.61 2.43
N GLU A 159 6.81 5.84 2.66
CA GLU A 159 5.97 5.90 3.87
C GLU A 159 5.58 7.33 4.27
N PRO A 160 4.88 8.08 3.41
CA PRO A 160 4.71 9.53 3.58
C PRO A 160 4.00 9.95 4.87
N PHE A 161 3.23 9.05 5.50
CA PHE A 161 2.45 9.37 6.70
C PHE A 161 3.00 8.75 7.99
N SER A 162 4.10 8.00 7.94
CA SER A 162 4.62 7.26 9.09
C SER A 162 5.12 8.16 10.23
N ALA A 163 5.63 9.35 9.92
CA ALA A 163 6.16 10.31 10.89
C ALA A 163 5.09 11.27 11.46
N LEU A 164 3.79 11.07 11.14
CA LEU A 164 2.72 11.98 11.53
C LEU A 164 1.89 11.45 12.71
N ASP A 165 1.46 12.37 13.56
CA ASP A 165 0.48 12.08 14.59
C ASP A 165 -0.87 11.66 14.00
N ALA A 166 -1.57 10.76 14.69
CA ALA A 166 -2.81 10.16 14.18
C ALA A 166 -3.89 11.20 13.80
N HIS A 167 -4.05 12.25 14.62
CA HIS A 167 -5.08 13.28 14.40
C HIS A 167 -4.81 14.20 13.18
N LEU A 168 -3.54 14.34 12.76
CA LEU A 168 -3.16 15.12 11.58
C LEU A 168 -3.16 14.29 10.31
N ARG A 169 -3.08 12.98 10.44
CA ARG A 169 -2.88 12.05 9.31
C ARG A 169 -4.02 12.09 8.32
N ASP A 170 -5.27 12.17 8.77
CA ASP A 170 -6.43 12.07 7.88
C ASP A 170 -6.61 13.31 7.01
N SER A 171 -6.43 14.52 7.57
CA SER A 171 -6.45 15.75 6.77
C SER A 171 -5.31 15.79 5.75
N LEU A 172 -4.11 15.38 6.14
CA LEU A 172 -2.94 15.36 5.27
C LEU A 172 -3.04 14.30 4.17
N LYS A 173 -3.72 13.16 4.40
CA LYS A 173 -4.03 12.18 3.35
C LYS A 173 -4.88 12.82 2.24
N ILE A 174 -5.91 13.58 2.60
CA ILE A 174 -6.78 14.27 1.63
C ILE A 174 -5.96 15.29 0.83
N GLU A 175 -5.20 16.14 1.51
CA GLU A 175 -4.37 17.16 0.87
C GLU A 175 -3.33 16.54 -0.09
N LEU A 176 -2.63 15.49 0.36
CA LEU A 176 -1.64 14.80 -0.48
C LEU A 176 -2.31 14.15 -1.69
N ARG A 177 -3.45 13.49 -1.53
CA ARG A 177 -4.19 12.87 -2.63
C ARG A 177 -4.55 13.91 -3.70
N ASP A 178 -5.11 15.06 -3.28
CA ASP A 178 -5.51 16.11 -4.20
C ASP A 178 -4.28 16.71 -4.94
N MET A 179 -3.16 16.81 -4.26
CA MET A 179 -1.90 17.24 -4.85
C MET A 179 -1.38 16.23 -5.89
N LEU A 180 -1.40 14.94 -5.57
CA LEU A 180 -0.95 13.87 -6.47
C LEU A 180 -1.81 13.79 -7.72
N GLN A 181 -3.12 13.99 -7.61
CA GLN A 181 -4.02 14.05 -8.77
C GLN A 181 -3.67 15.22 -9.73
N ARG A 182 -3.18 16.34 -9.20
CA ARG A 182 -2.76 17.50 -9.99
C ARG A 182 -1.34 17.38 -10.54
N PHE A 183 -0.54 16.49 -10.00
CA PHE A 183 0.86 16.32 -10.40
C PHE A 183 0.99 15.87 -11.85
N GLY A 184 0.07 15.05 -12.35
CA GLY A 184 -0.05 14.69 -13.78
C GLY A 184 1.05 13.75 -14.31
N HIS A 185 1.95 13.28 -13.45
CA HIS A 185 3.03 12.35 -13.78
C HIS A 185 2.92 11.08 -12.92
N GLU A 186 3.83 10.14 -13.16
CA GLU A 186 3.88 8.89 -12.40
C GLU A 186 4.26 9.12 -10.94
N VAL A 187 3.56 8.45 -10.05
CA VAL A 187 3.85 8.45 -8.61
C VAL A 187 4.02 7.01 -8.13
N LEU A 188 5.14 6.72 -7.51
CA LEU A 188 5.39 5.45 -6.87
C LEU A 188 5.38 5.66 -5.35
N MET A 189 4.39 5.09 -4.67
CA MET A 189 4.23 5.21 -3.22
C MET A 189 4.54 3.87 -2.54
N VAL A 190 5.20 3.93 -1.40
CA VAL A 190 5.44 2.77 -0.53
C VAL A 190 4.70 2.97 0.78
N THR A 191 3.96 1.96 1.19
CA THR A 191 3.32 1.93 2.52
C THR A 191 3.13 0.48 2.99
N HIS A 192 2.94 0.31 4.28
CA HIS A 192 2.45 -0.92 4.90
C HIS A 192 0.97 -0.81 5.32
N SER A 193 0.36 0.36 5.14
CA SER A 193 -1.05 0.62 5.45
C SER A 193 -1.94 0.30 4.25
N ARG A 194 -2.82 -0.71 4.42
CA ARG A 194 -3.83 -1.06 3.41
C ARG A 194 -4.79 0.10 3.10
N GLU A 195 -5.09 0.94 4.10
CA GLU A 195 -5.98 2.09 3.93
C GLU A 195 -5.34 3.17 3.07
N GLU A 196 -4.05 3.45 3.31
CA GLU A 196 -3.29 4.38 2.47
C GLU A 196 -3.20 3.88 1.04
N ALA A 197 -2.84 2.60 0.84
CA ALA A 197 -2.79 1.98 -0.47
C ALA A 197 -4.14 2.07 -1.19
N TYR A 198 -5.25 1.75 -0.50
CA TYR A 198 -6.60 1.79 -1.09
C TYR A 198 -7.06 3.19 -1.48
N ASN A 199 -6.78 4.20 -0.61
CA ASN A 199 -7.30 5.56 -0.80
C ASN A 199 -6.44 6.43 -1.73
N MET A 200 -5.15 6.10 -1.89
CA MET A 200 -4.18 6.94 -2.58
C MET A 200 -3.80 6.43 -3.96
N SER A 201 -3.92 5.12 -4.23
CA SER A 201 -3.40 4.53 -5.45
C SER A 201 -4.47 4.02 -6.40
N SER A 202 -4.20 4.09 -7.69
CA SER A 202 -4.98 3.45 -8.75
C SER A 202 -4.63 1.98 -8.91
N ARG A 203 -3.34 1.63 -8.72
CA ARG A 203 -2.81 0.27 -8.81
C ARG A 203 -1.98 -0.07 -7.59
N ILE A 204 -2.01 -1.33 -7.20
CA ILE A 204 -1.22 -1.84 -6.08
C ILE A 204 -0.39 -3.03 -6.54
N ALA A 205 0.90 -2.92 -6.28
CA ALA A 205 1.88 -3.98 -6.42
C ALA A 205 2.13 -4.59 -5.03
N VAL A 206 1.78 -5.85 -4.85
CA VAL A 206 1.97 -6.57 -3.59
C VAL A 206 3.37 -7.15 -3.55
N MET A 207 4.14 -6.79 -2.52
CA MET A 207 5.49 -7.29 -2.30
C MET A 207 5.55 -8.16 -1.05
N ASP A 208 6.21 -9.31 -1.18
CA ASP A 208 6.54 -10.16 -0.06
C ASP A 208 7.94 -10.77 -0.22
N GLN A 209 8.72 -10.82 0.87
CA GLN A 209 10.04 -11.43 0.94
C GLN A 209 10.98 -11.08 -0.24
N GLY A 210 10.98 -9.82 -0.68
CA GLY A 210 11.83 -9.34 -1.75
C GLY A 210 11.31 -9.58 -3.16
N ARG A 211 10.10 -10.12 -3.32
CA ARG A 211 9.49 -10.42 -4.62
C ARG A 211 8.19 -9.66 -4.80
N LEU A 212 7.89 -9.36 -6.04
CA LEU A 212 6.58 -8.87 -6.44
C LEU A 212 5.67 -10.09 -6.70
N LEU A 213 4.56 -10.19 -5.97
CA LEU A 213 3.62 -11.29 -6.12
C LEU A 213 2.57 -11.03 -7.19
N THR A 214 2.05 -9.82 -7.23
CA THR A 214 1.02 -9.39 -8.18
C THR A 214 0.97 -7.87 -8.27
N ILE A 215 0.48 -7.36 -9.40
CA ILE A 215 0.08 -5.96 -9.58
C ILE A 215 -1.32 -5.94 -10.20
N LYS A 216 -2.26 -5.27 -9.54
CA LYS A 216 -3.66 -5.15 -9.96
C LYS A 216 -4.18 -3.74 -9.72
N ASP A 217 -5.27 -3.41 -10.37
CA ASP A 217 -6.06 -2.24 -10.00
C ASP A 217 -6.51 -2.35 -8.55
N THR A 218 -6.51 -1.23 -7.85
CA THR A 218 -6.74 -1.20 -6.39
C THR A 218 -8.04 -1.92 -6.00
N LYS A 219 -9.14 -1.65 -6.69
CA LYS A 219 -10.43 -2.27 -6.38
C LYS A 219 -10.42 -3.77 -6.66
N ASP A 220 -9.79 -4.19 -7.75
CA ASP A 220 -9.72 -5.59 -8.16
C ASP A 220 -8.86 -6.39 -7.19
N LEU A 221 -7.74 -5.84 -6.72
CA LEU A 221 -6.91 -6.50 -5.70
C LEU A 221 -7.68 -6.72 -4.40
N PHE A 222 -8.48 -5.75 -3.96
CA PHE A 222 -9.29 -5.89 -2.74
C PHE A 222 -10.48 -6.81 -2.92
N ALA A 223 -11.04 -6.90 -4.12
CA ALA A 223 -12.13 -7.82 -4.44
C ALA A 223 -11.62 -9.27 -4.62
N ASP A 224 -10.50 -9.45 -5.30
CA ASP A 224 -9.88 -10.75 -5.59
C ASP A 224 -8.35 -10.67 -5.44
N PRO A 225 -7.81 -10.90 -4.24
CA PRO A 225 -6.36 -10.86 -3.98
C PRO A 225 -5.60 -12.02 -4.66
N GLY A 226 -6.23 -13.15 -4.92
CA GLY A 226 -5.69 -14.29 -5.64
C GLY A 226 -4.67 -15.15 -4.89
N SER A 227 -3.97 -14.62 -3.88
CA SER A 227 -2.97 -15.36 -3.09
C SER A 227 -3.13 -15.07 -1.59
N ILE A 228 -2.60 -15.97 -0.75
CA ILE A 228 -2.66 -15.84 0.72
C ILE A 228 -1.97 -14.56 1.20
N PRO A 229 -0.73 -14.22 0.79
CA PRO A 229 -0.09 -12.99 1.23
C PRO A 229 -0.87 -11.73 0.82
N ALA A 230 -1.40 -11.68 -0.40
CA ALA A 230 -2.22 -10.55 -0.85
C ALA A 230 -3.53 -10.44 -0.05
N ALA A 231 -4.18 -11.55 0.28
CA ALA A 231 -5.38 -11.57 1.12
C ALA A 231 -5.10 -11.03 2.54
N VAL A 232 -3.99 -11.45 3.16
CA VAL A 232 -3.53 -10.96 4.47
C VAL A 232 -3.29 -9.44 4.43
N LEU A 233 -2.52 -8.97 3.45
CA LEU A 233 -2.17 -7.55 3.30
C LEU A 233 -3.39 -6.68 3.00
N THR A 234 -4.38 -7.19 2.26
CA THR A 234 -5.66 -6.50 2.04
C THR A 234 -6.66 -6.66 3.18
N GLY A 235 -6.27 -7.30 4.30
CA GLY A 235 -7.02 -7.35 5.56
C GLY A 235 -8.01 -8.48 5.72
N CYS A 236 -7.87 -9.56 4.95
CA CYS A 236 -8.60 -10.79 5.24
C CYS A 236 -8.07 -11.42 6.53
N LYS A 237 -8.96 -11.71 7.48
CA LYS A 237 -8.61 -12.26 8.80
C LYS A 237 -8.87 -13.76 8.91
N ASN A 238 -9.93 -14.24 8.25
CA ASN A 238 -10.28 -15.64 8.26
C ASN A 238 -9.74 -16.29 7.00
N ILE A 239 -8.57 -16.87 7.07
CA ILE A 239 -7.94 -17.62 5.99
C ILE A 239 -7.71 -19.04 6.49
N VAL A 240 -8.15 -20.03 5.71
CA VAL A 240 -8.10 -21.43 6.12
C VAL A 240 -7.82 -22.31 4.91
N PRO A 241 -7.01 -23.37 5.05
CA PRO A 241 -6.78 -24.36 3.99
C PRO A 241 -8.10 -24.94 3.47
N ALA A 242 -8.20 -25.06 2.17
CA ALA A 242 -9.40 -25.61 1.52
C ALA A 242 -9.04 -26.48 0.32
N ARG A 243 -9.97 -27.35 -0.07
CA ARG A 243 -9.81 -28.28 -1.18
C ARG A 243 -10.98 -28.13 -2.15
N LYS A 244 -10.69 -28.16 -3.43
CA LYS A 244 -11.71 -28.25 -4.48
C LYS A 244 -12.42 -29.60 -4.39
N VAL A 245 -13.75 -29.60 -4.34
CA VAL A 245 -14.59 -30.81 -4.38
C VAL A 245 -15.61 -30.76 -5.51
N GLY A 246 -15.78 -29.62 -6.15
CA GLY A 246 -16.62 -29.40 -7.33
C GLY A 246 -16.22 -28.12 -8.06
N ASP A 247 -16.89 -27.83 -9.19
CA ASP A 247 -16.57 -26.64 -9.99
C ASP A 247 -16.82 -25.34 -9.22
N ARG A 248 -17.80 -25.35 -8.32
CA ARG A 248 -18.16 -24.19 -7.47
C ARG A 248 -18.37 -24.63 -6.01
N GLU A 249 -17.60 -25.61 -5.58
CA GLU A 249 -17.70 -26.15 -4.22
C GLU A 249 -16.30 -26.42 -3.67
N VAL A 250 -16.10 -26.02 -2.42
CA VAL A 250 -14.86 -26.25 -1.67
C VAL A 250 -15.17 -26.92 -0.33
N GLU A 251 -14.30 -27.82 0.07
CA GLU A 251 -14.30 -28.41 1.41
C GLU A 251 -13.28 -27.67 2.28
N VAL A 252 -13.68 -27.35 3.51
CA VAL A 252 -12.84 -26.71 4.51
C VAL A 252 -12.71 -27.67 5.70
N PRO A 253 -11.69 -28.56 5.69
CA PRO A 253 -11.57 -29.62 6.68
C PRO A 253 -11.49 -29.10 8.12
N ASP A 254 -10.71 -28.05 8.34
CA ASP A 254 -10.52 -27.46 9.68
C ASP A 254 -11.80 -26.88 10.26
N TRP A 255 -12.75 -26.46 9.42
CA TRP A 255 -14.05 -25.96 9.85
C TRP A 255 -15.16 -27.02 9.81
N GLY A 256 -14.88 -28.18 9.20
CA GLY A 256 -15.84 -29.28 9.08
C GLY A 256 -17.04 -28.95 8.19
N ILE A 257 -16.88 -28.09 7.18
CA ILE A 257 -17.96 -27.61 6.32
C ILE A 257 -17.57 -27.65 4.84
N ARG A 258 -18.59 -27.61 3.98
CA ARG A 258 -18.46 -27.36 2.55
C ARG A 258 -19.13 -26.06 2.19
N LEU A 259 -18.52 -25.30 1.30
CA LEU A 259 -18.97 -23.96 0.88
C LEU A 259 -19.19 -23.94 -0.62
N GLN A 260 -20.31 -23.35 -1.03
CA GLN A 260 -20.60 -22.99 -2.42
C GLN A 260 -19.94 -21.64 -2.74
N THR A 261 -19.26 -21.54 -3.87
CA THR A 261 -18.56 -20.34 -4.34
C THR A 261 -19.28 -19.74 -5.55
N ALA A 262 -19.21 -18.41 -5.71
CA ALA A 262 -19.75 -17.76 -6.90
C ALA A 262 -18.81 -17.93 -8.11
N GLN A 263 -17.52 -17.95 -7.87
CA GLN A 263 -16.49 -18.17 -8.89
C GLN A 263 -16.23 -19.67 -9.06
N GLU A 264 -15.77 -20.05 -10.25
CA GLU A 264 -15.30 -21.40 -10.53
C GLU A 264 -13.98 -21.67 -9.80
N VAL A 265 -13.90 -22.80 -9.14
CA VAL A 265 -12.72 -23.23 -8.39
C VAL A 265 -11.74 -23.90 -9.37
N ARG A 266 -10.58 -23.26 -9.55
CA ARG A 266 -9.49 -23.84 -10.36
C ARG A 266 -8.71 -24.87 -9.57
N ASP A 267 -7.96 -25.72 -10.27
CA ASP A 267 -7.01 -26.62 -9.63
C ASP A 267 -5.86 -25.83 -8.98
N GLY A 268 -5.27 -26.40 -7.90
CA GLY A 268 -4.24 -25.71 -7.13
C GLY A 268 -4.77 -24.76 -6.06
N LEU A 269 -6.07 -24.86 -5.68
CA LEU A 269 -6.60 -24.11 -4.55
C LEU A 269 -5.82 -24.46 -3.27
N ALA A 270 -5.21 -23.45 -2.63
CA ALA A 270 -4.47 -23.62 -1.38
C ALA A 270 -5.35 -23.33 -0.16
N ALA A 271 -6.13 -22.25 -0.23
CA ALA A 271 -6.96 -21.78 0.89
C ALA A 271 -8.19 -21.02 0.39
N ILE A 272 -9.11 -20.77 1.31
CA ILE A 272 -10.14 -19.75 1.14
C ILE A 272 -9.91 -18.62 2.14
N GLY A 273 -10.39 -17.45 1.76
CA GLY A 273 -10.42 -16.27 2.64
C GLY A 273 -11.83 -15.73 2.79
N ILE A 274 -12.17 -15.32 4.01
CA ILE A 274 -13.46 -14.66 4.32
C ILE A 274 -13.19 -13.41 5.14
N ARG A 275 -13.62 -12.25 4.63
CA ARG A 275 -13.50 -11.00 5.40
C ARG A 275 -14.46 -11.00 6.58
N ALA A 276 -14.01 -10.60 7.75
CA ALA A 276 -14.74 -10.71 9.00
C ALA A 276 -16.13 -10.03 9.00
N HIS A 277 -16.34 -9.00 8.18
CA HIS A 277 -17.61 -8.27 8.11
C HIS A 277 -18.65 -8.89 7.17
N TYR A 278 -18.34 -10.00 6.47
CA TYR A 278 -19.27 -10.63 5.53
C TYR A 278 -20.18 -11.69 6.16
N PHE A 279 -19.89 -12.15 7.36
CA PHE A 279 -20.80 -13.03 8.08
C PHE A 279 -22.08 -12.31 8.48
N ASN A 280 -23.20 -12.98 8.36
CA ASN A 280 -24.49 -12.40 8.75
C ASN A 280 -25.53 -13.48 9.05
N THR A 281 -26.64 -13.05 9.67
CA THR A 281 -27.76 -13.92 10.07
C THR A 281 -28.83 -14.09 8.99
N GLN A 282 -28.78 -13.29 7.92
CA GLN A 282 -29.85 -13.23 6.90
C GLN A 282 -29.60 -14.14 5.70
N THR A 283 -28.33 -14.38 5.37
CA THR A 283 -27.94 -15.22 4.23
C THR A 283 -28.33 -16.67 4.49
N ARG A 284 -29.08 -17.25 3.55
CA ARG A 284 -29.50 -18.66 3.60
C ARG A 284 -28.47 -19.62 3.03
N GLN A 285 -27.60 -19.13 2.16
CA GLN A 285 -26.51 -19.90 1.54
C GLN A 285 -25.33 -20.04 2.52
N ASN A 286 -24.59 -21.14 2.42
CA ASN A 286 -23.43 -21.40 3.27
C ASN A 286 -23.70 -21.08 4.75
N ARG A 287 -24.87 -21.53 5.23
CA ARG A 287 -25.36 -21.24 6.58
C ARG A 287 -25.15 -22.46 7.46
N PHE A 288 -24.39 -22.30 8.54
CA PHE A 288 -24.02 -23.39 9.44
C PHE A 288 -24.21 -22.98 10.90
N PRO A 289 -24.48 -23.96 11.78
CA PRO A 289 -24.54 -23.74 13.21
C PRO A 289 -23.21 -23.24 13.78
N VAL A 290 -23.29 -22.26 14.67
CA VAL A 290 -22.13 -21.65 15.31
C VAL A 290 -22.25 -21.60 16.81
N SER A 291 -21.11 -21.61 17.49
CA SER A 291 -21.01 -21.38 18.95
C SER A 291 -20.15 -20.17 19.24
N TYR A 292 -20.57 -19.37 20.20
CA TYR A 292 -19.84 -18.22 20.70
C TYR A 292 -18.54 -18.63 21.39
N VAL A 293 -17.48 -17.83 21.20
CA VAL A 293 -16.19 -18.01 21.88
C VAL A 293 -15.91 -16.82 22.78
N GLU A 294 -15.71 -15.66 22.18
CA GLU A 294 -15.42 -14.42 22.92
C GLU A 294 -15.81 -13.17 22.12
N GLU A 295 -15.83 -12.02 22.79
CA GLU A 295 -16.10 -10.71 22.21
C GLU A 295 -14.95 -9.77 22.56
N MET A 296 -14.53 -9.00 21.55
CA MET A 296 -13.58 -7.92 21.69
C MET A 296 -14.24 -6.62 21.22
N GLU A 297 -14.25 -5.61 22.09
CA GLU A 297 -14.85 -4.31 21.79
C GLU A 297 -13.78 -3.33 21.27
N GLU A 298 -14.03 -2.74 20.12
CA GLU A 298 -13.29 -1.62 19.56
C GLU A 298 -14.13 -0.33 19.69
N PRO A 299 -13.58 0.89 19.49
CA PRO A 299 -14.33 2.14 19.70
C PRO A 299 -15.67 2.21 18.94
N PHE A 300 -15.75 1.70 17.72
CA PHE A 300 -16.95 1.77 16.86
C PHE A 300 -17.45 0.41 16.39
N GLU A 301 -16.71 -0.65 16.61
CA GLU A 301 -16.99 -1.99 16.11
C GLU A 301 -16.89 -3.02 17.23
N LEU A 302 -17.48 -4.18 16.97
CA LEU A 302 -17.36 -5.38 17.78
C LEU A 302 -16.73 -6.48 16.94
N ILE A 303 -15.85 -7.24 17.54
CA ILE A 303 -15.30 -8.47 16.98
C ILE A 303 -15.83 -9.61 17.83
N LEU A 304 -16.76 -10.37 17.25
CA LEU A 304 -17.26 -11.61 17.85
C LEU A 304 -16.44 -12.77 17.31
N GLN A 305 -15.91 -13.60 18.16
CA GLN A 305 -15.25 -14.83 17.76
C GLN A 305 -16.22 -15.99 17.94
N PHE A 306 -16.23 -16.89 16.95
CA PHE A 306 -17.09 -18.05 16.97
C PHE A 306 -16.40 -19.27 16.37
N ARG A 307 -17.02 -20.45 16.55
CA ARG A 307 -16.63 -21.71 15.92
C ARG A 307 -17.84 -22.33 15.23
N TYR A 308 -17.59 -23.00 14.11
CA TYR A 308 -18.59 -23.91 13.53
C TYR A 308 -18.71 -25.19 14.36
N ALA A 309 -19.90 -25.82 14.35
CA ALA A 309 -20.13 -27.04 15.11
C ALA A 309 -19.19 -28.21 14.75
N GLY A 310 -18.72 -28.27 13.50
CA GLY A 310 -17.77 -29.27 13.01
C GLY A 310 -16.30 -28.86 13.04
N GLN A 311 -15.97 -27.68 13.60
CA GLN A 311 -14.61 -27.14 13.59
C GLN A 311 -13.67 -27.94 14.49
N THR A 312 -12.47 -28.24 14.00
CA THR A 312 -11.44 -28.93 14.77
C THR A 312 -10.98 -28.10 15.96
N ALA A 313 -10.62 -28.75 17.07
CA ALA A 313 -10.24 -28.06 18.31
C ALA A 313 -9.01 -27.16 18.15
N ASP A 314 -8.06 -27.58 17.30
CA ASP A 314 -6.80 -26.88 17.05
C ASP A 314 -6.94 -25.69 16.08
N SER A 315 -8.04 -25.61 15.31
CA SER A 315 -8.30 -24.49 14.41
C SER A 315 -8.64 -23.23 15.21
N PRO A 316 -8.08 -22.05 14.84
CA PRO A 316 -8.37 -20.80 15.54
C PRO A 316 -9.85 -20.40 15.39
N PRO A 317 -10.41 -19.65 16.37
CA PRO A 317 -11.74 -19.08 16.24
C PRO A 317 -11.86 -18.16 15.01
N ILE A 318 -13.06 -18.09 14.47
CA ILE A 318 -13.39 -17.30 13.29
C ILE A 318 -13.86 -15.91 13.74
N TRP A 319 -13.38 -14.88 13.09
CA TRP A 319 -13.70 -13.49 13.40
C TRP A 319 -14.92 -13.03 12.62
N TRP A 320 -15.90 -12.52 13.34
CA TRP A 320 -17.05 -11.79 12.80
C TRP A 320 -17.02 -10.35 13.30
N ARG A 321 -16.84 -9.39 12.37
CA ARG A 321 -16.79 -7.95 12.68
C ARG A 321 -18.08 -7.27 12.29
N LEU A 322 -18.63 -6.45 13.17
CA LEU A 322 -19.86 -5.69 12.95
C LEU A 322 -19.81 -4.34 13.68
N SER A 323 -20.62 -3.37 13.23
CA SER A 323 -20.79 -2.13 13.98
C SER A 323 -21.53 -2.41 15.30
N LYS A 324 -21.24 -1.64 16.36
CA LYS A 324 -21.89 -1.78 17.67
C LYS A 324 -23.41 -1.74 17.59
N GLU A 325 -23.96 -0.92 16.69
CA GLU A 325 -25.41 -0.79 16.45
C GLU A 325 -26.05 -2.08 15.92
N LYS A 326 -25.26 -2.94 15.27
CA LYS A 326 -25.71 -4.23 14.72
C LYS A 326 -25.46 -5.41 15.64
N ARG A 327 -25.06 -5.15 16.90
CA ARG A 327 -24.89 -6.20 17.89
C ARG A 327 -26.21 -6.97 18.08
N PRO A 328 -26.23 -8.29 17.87
CA PRO A 328 -27.42 -9.09 18.15
C PRO A 328 -27.68 -9.12 19.67
N GLY A 329 -28.94 -9.09 20.04
CA GLY A 329 -29.33 -9.19 21.50
C GLY A 329 -28.86 -10.50 22.12
N GLU A 330 -28.96 -11.59 21.33
CA GLU A 330 -28.41 -12.90 21.66
C GLU A 330 -27.49 -13.36 20.54
N PHE A 331 -26.45 -14.13 20.86
CA PHE A 331 -25.56 -14.67 19.85
C PHE A 331 -26.36 -15.66 18.95
N PRO A 332 -26.26 -15.53 17.59
CA PRO A 332 -27.08 -16.31 16.70
C PRO A 332 -26.68 -17.80 16.71
N GLU A 333 -27.66 -18.69 16.57
CA GLU A 333 -27.43 -20.14 16.46
C GLU A 333 -26.72 -20.54 15.15
N ALA A 334 -26.83 -19.73 14.09
CA ALA A 334 -26.22 -20.00 12.81
C ALA A 334 -25.85 -18.72 12.07
N LEU A 335 -24.71 -18.75 11.38
CA LEU A 335 -24.24 -17.67 10.50
C LEU A 335 -24.12 -18.17 9.06
N GLY A 336 -24.44 -17.27 8.13
CA GLY A 336 -24.36 -17.52 6.69
C GLY A 336 -23.34 -16.60 6.00
N ILE A 337 -22.91 -17.04 4.82
CA ILE A 337 -22.00 -16.30 3.97
C ILE A 337 -22.46 -16.38 2.51
N SER A 338 -22.46 -15.23 1.83
CA SER A 338 -22.73 -15.24 0.40
C SER A 338 -21.60 -15.96 -0.36
N PRO A 339 -21.90 -16.83 -1.34
CA PRO A 339 -20.89 -17.42 -2.22
C PRO A 339 -19.96 -16.39 -2.89
N ALA A 340 -20.44 -15.18 -3.15
CA ALA A 340 -19.66 -14.09 -3.73
C ALA A 340 -18.61 -13.49 -2.79
N ASN A 341 -18.72 -13.75 -1.50
CA ASN A 341 -17.82 -13.22 -0.47
C ASN A 341 -16.70 -14.20 -0.04
N ILE A 342 -16.59 -15.32 -0.75
CA ILE A 342 -15.55 -16.32 -0.54
C ILE A 342 -14.40 -16.03 -1.50
N LEU A 343 -13.26 -15.70 -0.96
CA LEU A 343 -12.03 -15.48 -1.73
C LEU A 343 -11.36 -16.84 -1.98
N LEU A 344 -11.06 -17.13 -3.24
CA LEU A 344 -10.30 -18.32 -3.62
C LEU A 344 -8.81 -17.95 -3.70
N LEU A 345 -7.99 -18.59 -2.88
CA LEU A 345 -6.57 -18.25 -2.75
C LEU A 345 -5.72 -19.39 -3.28
N TYR A 346 -4.91 -19.05 -4.24
CA TYR A 346 -3.95 -19.93 -4.89
C TYR A 346 -2.54 -19.56 -4.43
N GLU A 347 -1.57 -20.45 -4.59
CA GLU A 347 -0.17 -20.17 -4.20
C GLU A 347 0.46 -19.03 -4.98
#